data_17360a80ad795dfd13aa83bb88936fc1
#
_entry.id   17360a80ad795dfd13aa83bb88936fc1
#
_cell.length_a   1.000
_cell.length_b   1.000
_cell.length_c   1.000
_cell.angle_alpha   90.00
_cell.angle_beta   90.00
_cell.angle_gamma   90.00
#
_symmetry.space_group_name_H-M   'P 1'
#
loop_
_entity.id
_entity.type
_entity.pdbx_description
1 polymer ?
#
loop_
_entity_poly.entity_id
_entity_poly.type
_entity_poly.pdbx_seq_one_letter_code
_entity_poly.pdbx_strand_id
1 'polypeptide(L)'
;MAHKKKNSNYVTEKNITKAAQKEEQKKKEKQAKVTKLALIWTGGVVAFLAVIFVFLLAIGVFKYYPKATNHVDLALDDGSTIHLELYGNDAPITAKHFTDLCNSGYFNGKSIHTLLDGMLYMGSTYNGSLQDGIKGEFSDNGVENKIPMTKGTLCMARADGMDTAYGQFFVLTEDNKELKGKYAAFAAFSDPADLDKLLEKLTVNDDGVVTGGPKISKISILPEDHH
;
A
#
# COMPACT_ATOMS: atom_id res chain seq x y z
N MET A 1 -71.19 45.02 46.56
CA MET A 1 -70.68 44.96 45.16
C MET A 1 -69.21 44.58 45.05
N ALA A 2 -68.39 44.49 46.09
CA ALA A 2 -66.95 44.17 46.04
C ALA A 2 -66.58 42.69 45.75
N HIS A 3 -67.44 41.70 46.14
CA HIS A 3 -67.14 40.27 45.98
C HIS A 3 -67.23 39.74 44.56
N LYS A 4 -68.01 40.39 43.67
CA LYS A 4 -68.13 39.98 42.26
C LYS A 4 -66.91 40.40 41.39
N LYS A 5 -66.22 41.49 41.70
CA LYS A 5 -65.01 41.97 40.98
C LYS A 5 -63.76 41.10 41.27
N LYS A 6 -63.58 40.59 42.48
CA LYS A 6 -62.45 39.76 42.89
C LYS A 6 -62.45 38.40 42.17
N ASN A 7 -63.61 37.80 41.95
CA ASN A 7 -63.74 36.50 41.30
C ASN A 7 -63.50 36.58 39.76
N SER A 8 -63.85 37.71 39.12
CA SER A 8 -63.61 37.93 37.70
C SER A 8 -62.13 38.04 37.37
N ASN A 9 -61.34 38.80 38.18
CA ASN A 9 -59.91 38.95 37.98
C ASN A 9 -59.15 37.62 38.16
N TYR A 10 -59.52 36.79 39.15
CA TYR A 10 -58.89 35.49 39.41
C TYR A 10 -59.15 34.49 38.28
N VAL A 11 -60.32 34.49 37.65
CA VAL A 11 -60.64 33.64 36.51
C VAL A 11 -59.85 34.10 35.26
N THR A 12 -59.66 35.40 35.09
CA THR A 12 -58.91 35.98 33.95
C THR A 12 -57.40 35.63 34.07
N GLU A 13 -56.78 35.77 35.26
CA GLU A 13 -55.39 35.39 35.52
C GLU A 13 -55.13 33.88 35.30
N LYS A 14 -56.09 33.06 35.78
CA LYS A 14 -55.96 31.58 35.59
C LYS A 14 -56.07 31.15 34.13
N ASN A 15 -56.83 31.90 33.32
CA ASN A 15 -56.93 31.63 31.88
C ASN A 15 -55.68 32.12 31.11
N ILE A 16 -55.08 33.24 31.49
CA ILE A 16 -53.83 33.76 30.94
C ILE A 16 -52.66 32.81 31.22
N THR A 17 -52.57 32.27 32.48
CA THR A 17 -51.55 31.30 32.85
C THR A 17 -51.71 29.99 32.09
N LYS A 18 -52.95 29.47 31.92
CA LYS A 18 -53.19 28.28 31.10
C LYS A 18 -52.86 28.46 29.63
N ALA A 19 -53.16 29.63 29.08
CA ALA A 19 -52.82 29.96 27.68
C ALA A 19 -51.29 30.04 27.46
N ALA A 20 -50.56 30.68 28.40
CA ALA A 20 -49.10 30.74 28.37
C ALA A 20 -48.44 29.35 28.50
N GLN A 21 -48.96 28.49 29.41
CA GLN A 21 -48.48 27.12 29.56
C GLN A 21 -48.72 26.30 28.28
N LYS A 22 -49.84 26.47 27.62
CA LYS A 22 -50.17 25.78 26.37
C LYS A 22 -49.28 26.23 25.19
N GLU A 23 -48.90 27.47 25.17
CA GLU A 23 -48.02 28.05 24.19
C GLU A 23 -46.57 27.55 24.39
N GLU A 24 -46.12 27.46 25.63
CA GLU A 24 -44.82 26.92 25.99
C GLU A 24 -44.72 25.41 25.68
N GLN A 25 -45.78 24.63 25.96
CA GLN A 25 -45.83 23.22 25.55
C GLN A 25 -45.75 23.06 24.03
N LYS A 26 -46.49 23.88 23.25
CA LYS A 26 -46.41 23.85 21.79
C LYS A 26 -45.01 24.20 21.25
N LYS A 27 -44.30 25.12 21.91
CA LYS A 27 -42.91 25.46 21.57
C LYS A 27 -41.97 24.30 21.86
N LYS A 28 -42.11 23.65 23.03
CA LYS A 28 -41.32 22.46 23.40
C LYS A 28 -41.56 21.26 22.44
N GLU A 29 -42.81 21.02 22.07
CA GLU A 29 -43.14 19.98 21.08
C GLU A 29 -42.57 20.25 19.69
N LYS A 30 -42.63 21.53 19.23
CA LYS A 30 -41.99 21.91 17.95
C LYS A 30 -40.48 21.75 17.99
N GLN A 31 -39.84 22.19 19.07
CA GLN A 31 -38.40 21.99 19.25
C GLN A 31 -38.01 20.51 19.27
N ALA A 32 -38.74 19.68 20.00
CA ALA A 32 -38.49 18.24 20.07
C ALA A 32 -38.65 17.55 18.69
N LYS A 33 -39.62 17.98 17.88
CA LYS A 33 -39.79 17.48 16.49
C LYS A 33 -38.62 17.90 15.60
N VAL A 34 -38.18 19.15 15.67
CA VAL A 34 -37.03 19.65 14.90
C VAL A 34 -35.75 18.94 15.30
N THR A 35 -35.52 18.74 16.60
CA THR A 35 -34.34 18.01 17.10
C THR A 35 -34.34 16.55 16.66
N LYS A 36 -35.50 15.87 16.73
CA LYS A 36 -35.62 14.49 16.21
C LYS A 36 -35.33 14.41 14.72
N LEU A 37 -35.89 15.35 13.93
CA LEU A 37 -35.65 15.38 12.50
C LEU A 37 -34.18 15.63 12.18
N ALA A 38 -33.54 16.58 12.88
CA ALA A 38 -32.11 16.86 12.74
C ALA A 38 -31.25 15.62 13.06
N LEU A 39 -31.56 14.88 14.14
CA LEU A 39 -30.87 13.63 14.50
C LEU A 39 -31.02 12.54 13.43
N ILE A 40 -32.20 12.39 12.82
CA ILE A 40 -32.42 11.43 11.72
C ILE A 40 -31.60 11.83 10.50
N TRP A 41 -31.58 13.09 10.13
CA TRP A 41 -30.81 13.57 8.99
C TRP A 41 -29.30 13.46 9.19
N THR A 42 -28.79 13.81 10.39
CA THR A 42 -27.36 13.63 10.71
C THR A 42 -26.96 12.16 10.74
N GLY A 43 -27.78 11.28 11.32
CA GLY A 43 -27.55 9.84 11.29
C GLY A 43 -27.54 9.26 9.87
N GLY A 44 -28.49 9.70 9.02
CA GLY A 44 -28.55 9.30 7.61
C GLY A 44 -27.33 9.74 6.81
N VAL A 45 -26.86 10.98 7.00
CA VAL A 45 -25.65 11.49 6.34
C VAL A 45 -24.41 10.70 6.77
N VAL A 46 -24.25 10.43 8.07
CA VAL A 46 -23.11 9.64 8.57
C VAL A 46 -23.13 8.22 8.01
N ALA A 47 -24.29 7.57 7.98
CA ALA A 47 -24.42 6.23 7.39
C ALA A 47 -24.08 6.24 5.89
N PHE A 48 -24.54 7.23 5.15
CA PHE A 48 -24.23 7.38 3.71
C PHE A 48 -22.74 7.59 3.46
N LEU A 49 -22.09 8.45 4.24
CA LEU A 49 -20.64 8.66 4.15
C LEU A 49 -19.84 7.40 4.52
N ALA A 50 -20.31 6.62 5.49
CA ALA A 50 -19.70 5.32 5.84
C ALA A 50 -19.78 4.32 4.67
N VAL A 51 -20.92 4.25 3.98
CA VAL A 51 -21.09 3.39 2.79
C VAL A 51 -20.16 3.84 1.67
N ILE A 52 -20.07 5.16 1.40
CA ILE A 52 -19.12 5.70 0.41
C ILE A 52 -17.68 5.34 0.80
N PHE A 53 -17.31 5.51 2.07
CA PHE A 53 -15.97 5.18 2.55
C PHE A 53 -15.64 3.70 2.35
N VAL A 54 -16.55 2.79 2.72
CA VAL A 54 -16.38 1.34 2.47
C VAL A 54 -16.27 1.05 0.97
N PHE A 55 -17.08 1.71 0.14
CA PHE A 55 -16.99 1.58 -1.31
C PHE A 55 -15.64 2.05 -1.86
N LEU A 56 -15.12 3.20 -1.38
CA LEU A 56 -13.79 3.72 -1.76
C LEU A 56 -12.67 2.76 -1.34
N LEU A 57 -12.78 2.12 -0.17
CA LEU A 57 -11.85 1.06 0.25
C LEU A 57 -11.93 -0.16 -0.69
N ALA A 58 -13.14 -0.57 -1.06
CA ALA A 58 -13.36 -1.74 -1.92
C ALA A 58 -12.81 -1.54 -3.34
N ILE A 59 -12.91 -0.34 -3.91
CA ILE A 59 -12.34 0.00 -5.23
C ILE A 59 -10.86 0.38 -5.17
N GLY A 60 -10.23 0.31 -3.98
CA GLY A 60 -8.80 0.50 -3.81
C GLY A 60 -8.31 1.94 -4.00
N VAL A 61 -9.18 2.94 -3.76
CA VAL A 61 -8.78 4.38 -3.82
C VAL A 61 -7.67 4.70 -2.83
N PHE A 62 -7.60 3.98 -1.70
CA PHE A 62 -6.55 4.14 -0.69
C PHE A 62 -5.43 3.11 -0.91
N LYS A 63 -4.93 2.97 -2.14
CA LYS A 63 -3.71 2.19 -2.39
C LYS A 63 -2.51 2.87 -1.75
N TYR A 64 -1.68 2.08 -1.09
CA TYR A 64 -0.38 2.54 -0.65
C TYR A 64 0.54 2.64 -1.88
N TYR A 65 1.19 3.79 -2.03
CA TYR A 65 2.22 4.03 -3.03
C TYR A 65 3.52 4.28 -2.26
N PRO A 66 4.49 3.35 -2.31
CA PRO A 66 5.78 3.55 -1.66
C PRO A 66 6.50 4.74 -2.29
N LYS A 67 7.25 5.49 -1.47
CA LYS A 67 8.09 6.59 -1.96
C LYS A 67 9.51 6.07 -2.19
N ALA A 68 10.04 6.28 -3.39
CA ALA A 68 11.43 5.97 -3.70
C ALA A 68 12.38 6.77 -2.79
N THR A 69 13.41 6.11 -2.30
CA THR A 69 14.52 6.73 -1.57
C THR A 69 15.73 6.95 -2.46
N ASN A 70 15.85 6.13 -3.50
CA ASN A 70 16.90 6.20 -4.50
C ASN A 70 16.37 5.69 -5.84
N HIS A 71 16.95 6.14 -6.91
CA HIS A 71 16.80 5.55 -8.24
C HIS A 71 17.92 4.55 -8.49
N VAL A 72 17.66 3.55 -9.32
CA VAL A 72 18.61 2.48 -9.63
C VAL A 72 18.64 2.25 -11.14
N ASP A 73 19.83 2.28 -11.72
CA ASP A 73 20.07 1.90 -13.10
C ASP A 73 20.60 0.47 -13.15
N LEU A 74 19.80 -0.44 -13.71
CA LEU A 74 20.20 -1.81 -14.02
C LEU A 74 20.60 -1.84 -15.50
N ALA A 75 21.91 -1.73 -15.76
CA ALA A 75 22.47 -1.81 -17.09
C ALA A 75 22.68 -3.27 -17.51
N LEU A 76 22.29 -3.59 -18.73
CA LEU A 76 22.45 -4.91 -19.34
C LEU A 76 23.60 -4.91 -20.36
N ASP A 77 24.13 -6.08 -20.67
CA ASP A 77 25.26 -6.24 -21.58
C ASP A 77 24.89 -6.07 -23.07
N ASP A 78 23.59 -5.97 -23.37
CA ASP A 78 23.08 -5.57 -24.70
C ASP A 78 23.02 -4.04 -24.89
N GLY A 79 23.47 -3.26 -23.90
CA GLY A 79 23.50 -1.80 -23.91
C GLY A 79 22.20 -1.15 -23.43
N SER A 80 21.15 -1.92 -23.09
CA SER A 80 19.93 -1.36 -22.52
C SER A 80 20.07 -1.11 -21.01
N THR A 81 19.29 -0.16 -20.49
CA THR A 81 19.22 0.17 -19.08
C THR A 81 17.77 0.12 -18.63
N ILE A 82 17.52 -0.49 -17.49
CA ILE A 82 16.23 -0.56 -16.82
C ILE A 82 16.30 0.35 -15.61
N HIS A 83 15.31 1.23 -15.47
CA HIS A 83 15.21 2.14 -14.34
C HIS A 83 14.33 1.56 -13.25
N LEU A 84 14.83 1.54 -12.02
CA LEU A 84 14.12 1.02 -10.84
C LEU A 84 14.02 2.10 -9.78
N GLU A 85 12.99 2.00 -8.96
CA GLU A 85 12.79 2.77 -7.73
C GLU A 85 13.09 1.90 -6.52
N LEU A 86 13.97 2.36 -5.62
CA LEU A 86 14.34 1.66 -4.39
C LEU A 86 13.55 2.24 -3.21
N TYR A 87 12.95 1.40 -2.39
CA TYR A 87 12.04 1.77 -1.30
C TYR A 87 12.65 1.53 0.08
N GLY A 88 13.74 2.23 0.38
CA GLY A 88 14.49 2.06 1.63
C GLY A 88 13.73 2.40 2.91
N ASN A 89 12.63 3.15 2.84
CA ASN A 89 11.79 3.43 4.02
C ASN A 89 10.88 2.24 4.37
N ASP A 90 10.51 1.43 3.39
CA ASP A 90 9.61 0.28 3.58
C ASP A 90 10.38 -1.02 3.84
N ALA A 91 11.61 -1.12 3.34
CA ALA A 91 12.48 -2.29 3.48
C ALA A 91 13.95 -1.86 3.71
N PRO A 92 14.28 -1.20 4.85
CA PRO A 92 15.58 -0.60 5.07
C PRO A 92 16.75 -1.59 5.11
N ILE A 93 16.57 -2.77 5.68
CA ILE A 93 17.61 -3.79 5.75
C ILE A 93 17.88 -4.35 4.37
N THR A 94 16.82 -4.70 3.63
CA THR A 94 16.90 -5.27 2.28
C THR A 94 17.46 -4.26 1.28
N ALA A 95 16.98 -3.02 1.31
CA ALA A 95 17.45 -1.96 0.42
C ALA A 95 18.93 -1.63 0.67
N LYS A 96 19.35 -1.55 1.95
CA LYS A 96 20.76 -1.35 2.29
C LYS A 96 21.62 -2.51 1.80
N HIS A 97 21.22 -3.74 2.05
CA HIS A 97 21.96 -4.94 1.62
C HIS A 97 22.09 -5.00 0.09
N PHE A 98 20.99 -4.75 -0.62
CA PHE A 98 21.02 -4.66 -2.10
C PHE A 98 21.98 -3.58 -2.59
N THR A 99 21.95 -2.39 -1.96
CA THR A 99 22.87 -1.28 -2.27
C THR A 99 24.33 -1.68 -2.03
N ASP A 100 24.64 -2.33 -0.91
CA ASP A 100 26.00 -2.79 -0.59
C ASP A 100 26.50 -3.81 -1.63
N LEU A 101 25.65 -4.73 -2.07
CA LEU A 101 25.97 -5.69 -3.13
C LEU A 101 26.18 -5.00 -4.50
N CYS A 102 25.35 -4.01 -4.84
CA CYS A 102 25.53 -3.21 -6.06
C CYS A 102 26.87 -2.48 -6.03
N ASN A 103 27.19 -1.78 -4.95
CA ASN A 103 28.42 -1.01 -4.77
C ASN A 103 29.68 -1.89 -4.81
N SER A 104 29.58 -3.13 -4.34
CA SER A 104 30.68 -4.11 -4.43
C SER A 104 30.85 -4.73 -5.82
N GLY A 105 29.92 -4.46 -6.75
CA GLY A 105 29.90 -5.08 -8.08
C GLY A 105 29.45 -6.55 -8.06
N TYR A 106 28.82 -7.01 -7.00
CA TYR A 106 28.40 -8.40 -6.82
C TYR A 106 27.52 -8.91 -7.97
N PHE A 107 26.68 -8.06 -8.53
CA PHE A 107 25.76 -8.42 -9.62
C PHE A 107 26.38 -8.36 -11.02
N ASN A 108 27.57 -7.82 -11.17
CA ASN A 108 28.21 -7.66 -12.48
C ASN A 108 28.45 -9.03 -13.16
N GLY A 109 27.98 -9.18 -14.38
CA GLY A 109 28.05 -10.41 -15.17
C GLY A 109 27.10 -11.51 -14.75
N LYS A 110 26.26 -11.28 -13.71
CA LYS A 110 25.28 -12.28 -13.29
C LYS A 110 24.09 -12.36 -14.25
N SER A 111 23.50 -13.54 -14.30
CA SER A 111 22.44 -13.88 -15.25
C SER A 111 21.04 -13.47 -14.73
N ILE A 112 20.18 -13.24 -15.69
CA ILE A 112 18.74 -13.45 -15.58
C ILE A 112 18.55 -14.94 -15.91
N HIS A 113 18.07 -15.78 -14.98
CA HIS A 113 18.31 -17.21 -15.13
C HIS A 113 17.06 -18.10 -15.05
N THR A 114 15.95 -17.62 -14.43
CA THR A 114 14.75 -18.45 -14.27
C THR A 114 13.49 -17.59 -14.37
N LEU A 115 12.54 -18.02 -15.18
CA LEU A 115 11.18 -17.49 -15.24
C LEU A 115 10.22 -18.60 -14.86
N LEU A 116 9.67 -18.54 -13.66
CA LEU A 116 8.78 -19.57 -13.13
C LEU A 116 7.71 -18.94 -12.24
N ASP A 117 6.47 -19.41 -12.35
CA ASP A 117 5.34 -19.00 -11.50
C ASP A 117 5.14 -17.46 -11.42
N GLY A 118 5.31 -16.76 -12.55
CA GLY A 118 5.17 -15.31 -12.59
C GLY A 118 6.33 -14.53 -11.94
N MET A 119 7.46 -15.18 -11.69
CA MET A 119 8.66 -14.60 -11.08
C MET A 119 9.87 -14.76 -12.01
N LEU A 120 10.52 -13.65 -12.36
CA LEU A 120 11.77 -13.63 -13.12
C LEU A 120 12.95 -13.45 -12.16
N TYR A 121 13.74 -14.49 -11.97
CA TYR A 121 14.87 -14.52 -11.03
C TYR A 121 16.15 -14.01 -11.66
N MET A 122 16.89 -13.21 -10.89
CA MET A 122 18.15 -12.58 -11.28
C MET A 122 19.18 -12.62 -10.16
N GLY A 123 20.43 -12.39 -10.54
CA GLY A 123 21.53 -12.33 -9.60
C GLY A 123 22.18 -13.69 -9.39
N SER A 124 22.44 -14.08 -8.15
CA SER A 124 23.03 -15.39 -7.87
C SER A 124 22.05 -16.52 -8.15
N THR A 125 22.55 -17.63 -8.69
CA THR A 125 21.80 -18.90 -8.77
C THR A 125 21.88 -19.69 -7.47
N TYR A 126 22.75 -19.28 -6.55
CA TYR A 126 22.93 -19.88 -5.24
C TYR A 126 22.66 -18.84 -4.14
N ASN A 127 21.76 -19.16 -3.27
CA ASN A 127 21.48 -18.36 -2.09
C ASN A 127 22.51 -18.68 -1.02
N GLY A 128 23.68 -18.12 -1.05
CA GLY A 128 24.73 -18.11 -0.05
C GLY A 128 24.72 -19.14 1.09
N SER A 129 25.70 -19.14 1.96
CA SER A 129 25.57 -19.90 3.20
C SER A 129 24.52 -19.25 4.08
N LEU A 130 23.76 -20.04 4.85
CA LEU A 130 22.77 -19.55 5.83
C LEU A 130 23.31 -18.53 6.83
N GLN A 131 24.64 -18.36 6.89
CA GLN A 131 25.35 -17.43 7.76
C GLN A 131 25.37 -15.99 7.24
N ASP A 132 25.15 -15.78 5.94
CA ASP A 132 25.24 -14.45 5.29
C ASP A 132 23.86 -13.85 5.00
N GLY A 133 22.77 -14.52 5.39
CA GLY A 133 21.41 -14.07 5.16
C GLY A 133 21.03 -12.85 6.00
N ILE A 134 20.22 -11.98 5.42
CA ILE A 134 19.65 -10.82 6.10
C ILE A 134 18.28 -11.14 6.69
N LYS A 135 17.87 -10.38 7.70
CA LYS A 135 16.52 -10.44 8.25
C LYS A 135 15.48 -10.16 7.16
N GLY A 136 14.51 -11.05 7.01
CA GLY A 136 13.43 -10.90 6.06
C GLY A 136 12.42 -9.83 6.52
N GLU A 137 12.20 -8.80 5.72
CA GLU A 137 11.29 -7.69 6.00
C GLU A 137 9.93 -7.96 5.37
N PHE A 138 9.16 -8.85 6.00
CA PHE A 138 7.79 -9.22 5.60
C PHE A 138 6.95 -9.65 6.82
N SER A 139 5.62 -9.61 6.73
CA SER A 139 4.74 -9.74 7.89
C SER A 139 4.82 -11.10 8.57
N ASP A 140 5.02 -12.20 7.84
CA ASP A 140 5.17 -13.55 8.43
C ASP A 140 6.44 -13.67 9.29
N ASN A 141 7.40 -12.76 9.10
CA ASN A 141 8.62 -12.61 9.91
C ASN A 141 8.52 -11.45 10.94
N GLY A 142 7.32 -10.94 11.18
CA GLY A 142 7.06 -9.89 12.16
C GLY A 142 7.47 -8.47 11.75
N VAL A 143 7.76 -8.24 10.47
CA VAL A 143 8.11 -6.91 9.93
C VAL A 143 7.05 -6.47 8.92
N GLU A 144 6.44 -5.29 9.15
CA GLU A 144 5.48 -4.76 8.20
C GLU A 144 6.20 -4.31 6.92
N ASN A 145 5.75 -4.80 5.77
CA ASN A 145 6.18 -4.34 4.46
C ASN A 145 4.93 -3.95 3.65
N LYS A 146 4.80 -2.67 3.31
CA LYS A 146 3.59 -2.13 2.67
C LYS A 146 3.66 -2.15 1.15
N ILE A 147 4.83 -2.40 0.56
CA ILE A 147 5.03 -2.41 -0.88
C ILE A 147 4.06 -3.40 -1.53
N PRO A 148 3.30 -2.99 -2.54
CA PRO A 148 2.34 -3.87 -3.20
C PRO A 148 3.07 -4.95 -4.03
N MET A 149 2.53 -6.17 -4.02
CA MET A 149 3.02 -7.28 -4.86
C MET A 149 2.36 -7.21 -6.24
N THR A 150 2.78 -6.23 -7.04
CA THR A 150 2.27 -5.98 -8.39
C THR A 150 3.35 -6.24 -9.44
N LYS A 151 2.94 -6.38 -10.69
CA LYS A 151 3.87 -6.49 -11.82
C LYS A 151 4.96 -5.41 -11.74
N GLY A 152 6.21 -5.80 -11.93
CA GLY A 152 7.39 -4.93 -11.83
C GLY A 152 7.98 -4.80 -10.42
N THR A 153 7.32 -5.32 -9.37
CA THR A 153 7.87 -5.28 -8.00
C THR A 153 9.03 -6.27 -7.85
N LEU A 154 10.15 -5.80 -7.28
CA LEU A 154 11.31 -6.62 -6.94
C LEU A 154 11.23 -7.11 -5.49
N CYS A 155 11.45 -8.41 -5.32
CA CYS A 155 11.51 -9.05 -4.02
C CYS A 155 12.83 -9.80 -3.84
N MET A 156 13.35 -9.80 -2.61
CA MET A 156 14.52 -10.60 -2.30
C MET A 156 14.15 -12.07 -2.20
N ALA A 157 14.83 -12.92 -2.98
CA ALA A 157 14.66 -14.35 -2.90
C ALA A 157 15.33 -14.91 -1.64
N ARG A 158 14.77 -15.98 -1.09
CA ARG A 158 15.24 -16.65 0.11
C ARG A 158 15.09 -18.17 -0.01
N ALA A 159 15.84 -18.92 0.80
CA ALA A 159 15.61 -20.35 1.03
C ALA A 159 14.43 -20.55 2.01
N ASP A 160 14.27 -21.75 2.58
CA ASP A 160 13.16 -22.08 3.49
C ASP A 160 13.15 -21.21 4.76
N GLY A 161 14.30 -20.78 5.28
CA GLY A 161 14.40 -19.89 6.43
C GLY A 161 13.97 -18.46 6.09
N MET A 162 13.36 -17.77 7.07
CA MET A 162 12.85 -16.40 6.87
C MET A 162 13.98 -15.37 6.74
N ASP A 163 15.16 -15.63 7.31
CA ASP A 163 16.32 -14.75 7.36
C ASP A 163 17.48 -15.25 6.49
N THR A 164 17.18 -15.85 5.34
CA THR A 164 18.16 -16.50 4.47
C THR A 164 18.36 -15.79 3.13
N ALA A 165 17.74 -14.63 2.95
CA ALA A 165 17.90 -13.83 1.72
C ALA A 165 19.31 -13.26 1.64
N TYR A 166 19.95 -13.31 0.43
CA TYR A 166 21.29 -12.79 0.22
C TYR A 166 21.45 -12.11 -1.15
N GLY A 167 21.85 -12.83 -2.18
CA GLY A 167 22.30 -12.28 -3.45
C GLY A 167 21.46 -12.67 -4.66
N GLN A 168 20.24 -13.17 -4.44
CA GLN A 168 19.26 -13.47 -5.46
C GLN A 168 18.00 -12.64 -5.23
N PHE A 169 17.45 -12.09 -6.26
CA PHE A 169 16.16 -11.39 -6.23
C PHE A 169 15.31 -11.80 -7.43
N PHE A 170 14.02 -11.54 -7.34
CA PHE A 170 13.11 -11.76 -8.46
C PHE A 170 12.22 -10.53 -8.68
N VAL A 171 11.76 -10.37 -9.90
CA VAL A 171 10.74 -9.39 -10.27
C VAL A 171 9.43 -10.12 -10.59
N LEU A 172 8.32 -9.56 -10.14
CA LEU A 172 6.98 -10.08 -10.46
C LEU A 172 6.62 -9.70 -11.91
N THR A 173 6.32 -10.69 -12.73
CA THR A 173 5.88 -10.49 -14.11
C THR A 173 4.37 -10.24 -14.22
N GLU A 174 3.65 -10.48 -13.13
CA GLU A 174 2.22 -10.23 -12.94
C GLU A 174 1.91 -9.89 -11.48
N ASP A 175 0.69 -9.43 -11.20
CA ASP A 175 0.25 -9.18 -9.81
C ASP A 175 0.11 -10.51 -9.05
N ASN A 176 0.78 -10.62 -7.89
CA ASN A 176 0.72 -11.82 -7.06
C ASN A 176 0.56 -11.49 -5.58
N LYS A 177 -0.68 -11.35 -5.13
CA LYS A 177 -1.01 -11.01 -3.74
C LYS A 177 -0.68 -12.11 -2.74
N GLU A 178 -0.52 -13.37 -3.18
CA GLU A 178 -0.22 -14.51 -2.31
C GLU A 178 1.21 -14.48 -1.77
N LEU A 179 2.10 -13.72 -2.42
CA LEU A 179 3.48 -13.53 -1.97
C LEU A 179 3.59 -12.42 -0.89
N LYS A 180 2.53 -11.62 -0.70
CA LYS A 180 2.53 -10.61 0.34
C LYS A 180 2.66 -11.25 1.72
N GLY A 181 3.58 -10.74 2.51
CA GLY A 181 3.88 -11.29 3.82
C GLY A 181 4.92 -12.42 3.83
N LYS A 182 5.33 -12.94 2.68
CA LYS A 182 6.27 -14.06 2.56
C LYS A 182 7.65 -13.67 2.04
N TYR A 183 7.74 -12.54 1.34
CA TYR A 183 8.98 -12.02 0.74
C TYR A 183 9.13 -10.53 1.00
N ALA A 184 10.39 -10.08 1.12
CA ALA A 184 10.73 -8.67 1.27
C ALA A 184 10.72 -7.99 -0.09
N ALA A 185 9.62 -7.29 -0.42
CA ALA A 185 9.61 -6.36 -1.52
C ALA A 185 10.45 -5.12 -1.16
N PHE A 186 11.27 -4.62 -2.08
CA PHE A 186 12.21 -3.53 -1.77
C PHE A 186 12.40 -2.52 -2.90
N ALA A 187 11.98 -2.85 -4.11
CA ALA A 187 12.10 -1.99 -5.28
C ALA A 187 11.00 -2.29 -6.29
N ALA A 188 10.87 -1.45 -7.32
CA ALA A 188 10.03 -1.72 -8.48
C ALA A 188 10.63 -1.13 -9.76
N PHE A 189 10.21 -1.62 -10.91
CA PHE A 189 10.43 -0.97 -12.20
C PHE A 189 9.75 0.40 -12.19
N SER A 190 10.46 1.44 -12.61
CA SER A 190 9.88 2.79 -12.74
C SER A 190 8.81 2.82 -13.84
N ASP A 191 9.02 2.06 -14.91
CA ASP A 191 8.03 1.79 -15.95
C ASP A 191 7.82 0.28 -16.10
N PRO A 192 6.64 -0.27 -15.79
CA PRO A 192 6.33 -1.68 -16.01
C PRO A 192 6.48 -2.15 -17.46
N ALA A 193 6.41 -1.25 -18.45
CA ALA A 193 6.62 -1.59 -19.85
C ALA A 193 8.08 -2.02 -20.14
N ASP A 194 9.06 -1.58 -19.35
CA ASP A 194 10.44 -2.01 -19.50
C ASP A 194 10.63 -3.48 -19.10
N LEU A 195 9.80 -3.99 -18.19
CA LEU A 195 9.77 -5.42 -17.89
C LEU A 195 9.26 -6.23 -19.09
N ASP A 196 8.23 -5.77 -19.80
CA ASP A 196 7.73 -6.46 -21.00
C ASP A 196 8.81 -6.49 -22.09
N LYS A 197 9.50 -5.38 -22.33
CA LYS A 197 10.63 -5.31 -23.27
C LYS A 197 11.77 -6.26 -22.85
N LEU A 198 12.03 -6.40 -21.54
CA LEU A 198 13.02 -7.36 -21.06
C LEU A 198 12.58 -8.79 -21.34
N LEU A 199 11.34 -9.14 -21.04
CA LEU A 199 10.79 -10.49 -21.25
C LEU A 199 10.85 -10.91 -22.73
N GLU A 200 10.60 -9.98 -23.66
CA GLU A 200 10.70 -10.23 -25.11
C GLU A 200 12.12 -10.60 -25.57
N LYS A 201 13.16 -10.20 -24.83
CA LYS A 201 14.57 -10.52 -25.14
C LYS A 201 15.01 -11.87 -24.61
N LEU A 202 14.21 -12.51 -23.74
CA LEU A 202 14.59 -13.76 -23.09
C LEU A 202 14.15 -14.98 -23.92
N THR A 203 15.01 -15.98 -23.98
CA THR A 203 14.66 -17.33 -24.43
C THR A 203 14.53 -18.23 -23.21
N VAL A 204 13.34 -18.78 -23.00
CA VAL A 204 13.03 -19.61 -21.84
C VAL A 204 12.63 -21.00 -22.33
N ASN A 205 13.16 -22.05 -21.72
CA ASN A 205 12.76 -23.42 -22.02
C ASN A 205 11.52 -23.86 -21.21
N ASP A 206 11.04 -25.08 -21.46
CA ASP A 206 9.84 -25.64 -20.81
C ASP A 206 9.99 -25.78 -19.28
N ASP A 207 11.21 -25.86 -18.75
CA ASP A 207 11.51 -25.93 -17.32
C ASP A 207 11.61 -24.54 -16.66
N GLY A 208 11.33 -23.46 -17.39
CA GLY A 208 11.44 -22.10 -16.91
C GLY A 208 12.89 -21.55 -16.84
N VAL A 209 13.87 -22.29 -17.38
CA VAL A 209 15.27 -21.83 -17.41
C VAL A 209 15.48 -20.86 -18.55
N VAL A 210 16.06 -19.70 -18.25
CA VAL A 210 16.46 -18.72 -19.26
C VAL A 210 17.75 -19.22 -19.93
N THR A 211 17.64 -19.60 -21.21
CA THR A 211 18.73 -20.14 -22.03
C THR A 211 19.38 -19.09 -22.94
N GLY A 212 18.76 -17.95 -23.11
CA GLY A 212 19.24 -16.82 -23.91
C GLY A 212 18.65 -15.50 -23.48
N GLY A 213 19.41 -14.43 -23.64
CA GLY A 213 19.05 -13.06 -23.28
C GLY A 213 20.21 -12.32 -22.62
N PRO A 214 20.02 -11.03 -22.30
CA PRO A 214 21.06 -10.20 -21.73
C PRO A 214 21.39 -10.61 -20.29
N LYS A 215 22.61 -10.24 -19.86
CA LYS A 215 23.10 -10.35 -18.48
C LYS A 215 23.19 -8.99 -17.82
N ILE A 216 23.23 -8.98 -16.50
CA ILE A 216 23.47 -7.77 -15.72
C ILE A 216 24.90 -7.31 -15.98
N SER A 217 25.10 -6.18 -16.64
CA SER A 217 26.40 -5.55 -16.81
C SER A 217 26.83 -4.84 -15.55
N LYS A 218 25.94 -4.00 -15.00
CA LYS A 218 26.16 -3.24 -13.77
C LYS A 218 24.84 -2.80 -13.16
N ILE A 219 24.78 -2.71 -11.83
CA ILE A 219 23.70 -2.01 -11.13
C ILE A 219 24.29 -0.79 -10.41
N SER A 220 23.75 0.40 -10.66
CA SER A 220 24.20 1.66 -10.07
C SER A 220 23.09 2.30 -9.26
N ILE A 221 23.39 2.68 -8.03
CA ILE A 221 22.45 3.40 -7.15
C ILE A 221 22.65 4.90 -7.37
N LEU A 222 21.58 5.60 -7.69
CA LEU A 222 21.56 7.04 -7.93
C LEU A 222 20.87 7.74 -6.74
N PRO A 223 21.31 8.94 -6.35
CA PRO A 223 20.61 9.75 -5.34
C PRO A 223 19.19 10.13 -5.79
N GLU A 224 18.33 10.54 -4.84
CA GLU A 224 16.93 10.94 -5.12
C GLU A 224 16.80 12.09 -6.14
N ASP A 225 17.82 12.94 -6.29
CA ASP A 225 17.77 14.20 -7.06
C ASP A 225 18.16 14.06 -8.55
N HIS A 226 18.35 12.86 -9.07
CA HIS A 226 18.64 12.62 -10.49
C HIS A 226 17.36 12.40 -11.29
N HIS A 227 16.68 13.51 -11.62
CA HIS A 227 15.68 13.63 -12.69
C HIS A 227 16.16 14.55 -13.77
#